data_9f77faf579b8060cf11f62ff814859d8
#
_entry.id   9f77faf579b8060cf11f62ff814859d8
#
_cell.length_a   1.000
_cell.length_b   1.000
_cell.length_c   1.000
_cell.angle_alpha   90.00
_cell.angle_beta   90.00
_cell.angle_gamma   90.00
#
_symmetry.space_group_name_H-M   'P 1'
#
loop_
_entity.id
_entity.type
_entity.pdbx_description
1 polymer ?
#
loop_
_entity_poly.entity_id
_entity_poly.type
_entity_poly.pdbx_seq_one_letter_code
_entity_poly.pdbx_strand_id
1 'polypeptide(L)'
;THTALSRALGRPPRIGVAGLNPHAGEGGLFGREEIEAIAPAIAAARAEGIEASGPHAPDTVFMRARATPQRPGEFDVVVAMYHDQGLIPVKYLGLDQGVNVTLGLPLVRTSPDHGPAFDIAGTGRADPSSLVEAIRMARQLS
;
A
#
# COMPACT_ATOMS: atom_id res chain seq x y z
N THR A 1 9.95 -3.16 1.38
CA THR A 1 9.21 -1.88 1.50
C THR A 1 10.13 -0.77 2.02
N HIS A 2 10.66 -0.87 3.25
CA HIS A 2 11.45 0.19 3.91
C HIS A 2 12.58 0.73 3.02
N THR A 3 13.51 -0.12 2.56
CA THR A 3 14.66 0.28 1.75
C THR A 3 14.27 1.00 0.45
N ALA A 4 13.30 0.45 -0.28
CA ALA A 4 12.87 1.03 -1.56
C ALA A 4 12.18 2.39 -1.37
N LEU A 5 11.28 2.50 -0.38
CA LEU A 5 10.60 3.75 -0.10
C LEU A 5 11.50 4.81 0.53
N SER A 6 12.50 4.41 1.34
CA SER A 6 13.49 5.37 1.86
C SER A 6 14.27 6.04 0.74
N ARG A 7 14.62 5.30 -0.33
CA ARG A 7 15.27 5.87 -1.52
C ARG A 7 14.33 6.82 -2.26
N ALA A 8 13.09 6.42 -2.50
CA ALA A 8 12.12 7.22 -3.25
C ALA A 8 11.71 8.50 -2.51
N LEU A 9 11.61 8.46 -1.17
CA LEU A 9 11.18 9.58 -0.34
C LEU A 9 12.36 10.47 0.13
N GLY A 10 13.60 10.00 0.03
CA GLY A 10 14.77 10.66 0.63
C GLY A 10 14.77 10.65 2.17
N ARG A 11 13.92 9.86 2.80
CA ARG A 11 13.80 9.67 4.25
C ARG A 11 13.15 8.33 4.58
N PRO A 12 13.30 7.82 5.82
CA PRO A 12 12.56 6.64 6.25
C PRO A 12 11.04 6.82 6.11
N PRO A 13 10.31 5.82 5.57
CA PRO A 13 8.86 5.86 5.48
C PRO A 13 8.21 5.56 6.82
N ARG A 14 7.11 6.24 7.13
CA ARG A 14 6.20 5.89 8.21
C ARG A 14 5.30 4.75 7.74
N ILE A 15 5.44 3.57 8.33
CA ILE A 15 4.75 2.36 7.91
C ILE A 15 3.61 2.05 8.88
N GLY A 16 2.37 2.08 8.39
CA GLY A 16 1.20 1.57 9.11
C GLY A 16 0.97 0.10 8.74
N VAL A 17 0.84 -0.78 9.72
CA VAL A 17 0.54 -2.20 9.51
C VAL A 17 -0.93 -2.44 9.86
N ALA A 18 -1.73 -2.90 8.91
CA ALA A 18 -3.11 -3.26 9.15
C ALA A 18 -3.22 -4.54 9.99
N GLY A 19 -4.26 -4.68 10.78
CA GLY A 19 -4.66 -5.97 11.34
C GLY A 19 -5.24 -6.89 10.27
N LEU A 20 -5.27 -8.19 10.55
CA LEU A 20 -5.93 -9.20 9.74
C LEU A 20 -7.43 -9.25 10.08
N ASN A 21 -7.70 -9.26 11.38
CA ASN A 21 -9.05 -9.44 11.93
C ASN A 21 -9.78 -8.10 12.11
N PRO A 22 -11.11 -8.09 12.17
CA PRO A 22 -11.89 -6.89 12.49
C PRO A 22 -11.36 -6.20 13.75
N HIS A 23 -11.29 -4.86 13.71
CA HIS A 23 -10.81 -4.03 14.82
C HIS A 23 -9.42 -4.43 15.37
N ALA A 24 -8.56 -5.01 14.51
CA ALA A 24 -7.26 -5.56 14.90
C ALA A 24 -7.37 -6.64 16.00
N GLY A 25 -8.42 -7.49 15.90
CA GLY A 25 -8.62 -8.66 16.74
C GLY A 25 -9.27 -8.41 18.11
N GLU A 26 -9.47 -7.17 18.53
CA GLU A 26 -10.04 -6.81 19.85
C GLU A 26 -9.49 -7.66 21.02
N GLY A 27 -8.16 -7.69 21.15
CA GLY A 27 -7.50 -8.46 22.20
C GLY A 27 -7.61 -9.98 22.05
N GLY A 28 -7.91 -10.46 20.86
CA GLY A 28 -8.03 -11.88 20.53
C GLY A 28 -9.47 -12.39 20.41
N LEU A 29 -10.46 -11.49 20.50
CA LEU A 29 -11.88 -11.87 20.37
C LEU A 29 -12.23 -12.36 18.96
N PHE A 30 -11.66 -11.73 17.93
CA PHE A 30 -11.90 -12.05 16.52
C PHE A 30 -10.78 -12.87 15.85
N GLY A 31 -9.77 -13.24 16.59
CA GLY A 31 -8.59 -13.96 16.13
C GLY A 31 -7.37 -13.54 16.92
N ARG A 32 -6.32 -14.35 16.87
CA ARG A 32 -5.11 -14.14 17.65
C ARG A 32 -3.89 -13.76 16.81
N GLU A 33 -4.03 -13.63 15.50
CA GLU A 33 -2.95 -13.38 14.55
C GLU A 33 -2.25 -12.04 14.83
N GLU A 34 -3.00 -11.04 15.31
CA GLU A 34 -2.42 -9.77 15.74
C GLU A 34 -1.45 -9.95 16.92
N ILE A 35 -1.83 -10.79 17.88
CA ILE A 35 -1.05 -11.05 19.10
C ILE A 35 0.13 -11.97 18.80
N GLU A 36 -0.10 -13.03 18.03
CA GLU A 36 0.85 -14.13 17.84
C GLU A 36 1.84 -13.87 16.69
N ALA A 37 1.49 -13.07 15.70
CA ALA A 37 2.30 -12.84 14.52
C ALA A 37 2.54 -11.35 14.21
N ILE A 38 1.49 -10.54 14.09
CA ILE A 38 1.62 -9.18 13.53
C ILE A 38 2.33 -8.24 14.51
N ALA A 39 1.91 -8.21 15.77
CA ALA A 39 2.54 -7.34 16.77
C ALA A 39 4.01 -7.75 17.05
N PRO A 40 4.38 -9.03 17.19
CA PRO A 40 5.78 -9.45 17.25
C PRO A 40 6.60 -9.03 16.02
N ALA A 41 6.05 -9.16 14.81
CA ALA A 41 6.74 -8.73 13.57
C ALA A 41 6.99 -7.20 13.55
N ILE A 42 6.02 -6.41 13.99
CA ILE A 42 6.18 -4.95 14.14
C ILE A 42 7.26 -4.62 15.15
N ALA A 43 7.29 -5.32 16.28
CA ALA A 43 8.32 -5.13 17.31
C ALA A 43 9.72 -5.46 16.78
N ALA A 44 9.86 -6.55 16.03
CA ALA A 44 11.12 -6.92 15.38
C ALA A 44 11.57 -5.87 14.37
N ALA A 45 10.66 -5.38 13.51
CA ALA A 45 10.97 -4.32 12.55
C ALA A 45 11.45 -3.03 13.24
N ARG A 46 10.82 -2.65 14.35
CA ARG A 46 11.27 -1.50 15.17
C ARG A 46 12.66 -1.69 15.76
N ALA A 47 12.98 -2.90 16.20
CA ALA A 47 14.32 -3.21 16.72
C ALA A 47 15.40 -3.07 15.64
N GLU A 48 15.04 -3.20 14.34
CA GLU A 48 15.90 -2.94 13.18
C GLU A 48 15.90 -1.46 12.75
N GLY A 49 15.26 -0.56 13.51
CA GLY A 49 15.19 0.88 13.20
C GLY A 49 14.14 1.26 12.14
N ILE A 50 13.22 0.35 11.81
CA ILE A 50 12.12 0.63 10.87
C ILE A 50 10.98 1.32 11.60
N GLU A 51 10.51 2.46 11.09
CA GLU A 51 9.37 3.19 11.64
C GLU A 51 8.05 2.50 11.27
N ALA A 52 7.74 1.40 11.97
CA ALA A 52 6.52 0.63 11.81
C ALA A 52 5.58 0.80 13.00
N SER A 53 4.29 0.90 12.75
CA SER A 53 3.25 1.04 13.78
C SER A 53 2.04 0.15 13.48
N GLY A 54 1.32 -0.24 14.53
CA GLY A 54 0.16 -1.13 14.43
C GLY A 54 0.24 -2.28 15.45
N PRO A 55 -0.55 -3.34 15.25
CA PRO A 55 -1.57 -3.48 14.20
C PRO A 55 -2.69 -2.45 14.34
N HIS A 56 -3.07 -1.82 13.23
CA HIS A 56 -4.17 -0.84 13.19
C HIS A 56 -5.45 -1.51 12.71
N ALA A 57 -6.60 -1.03 13.17
CA ALA A 57 -7.90 -1.48 12.71
C ALA A 57 -8.02 -1.31 11.17
N PRO A 58 -8.28 -2.39 10.41
CA PRO A 58 -8.17 -2.40 8.95
C PRO A 58 -9.22 -1.53 8.25
N ASP A 59 -10.35 -1.28 8.88
CA ASP A 59 -11.43 -0.42 8.38
C ASP A 59 -11.08 1.07 8.40
N THR A 60 -10.13 1.50 9.24
CA THR A 60 -9.77 2.92 9.42
C THR A 60 -8.35 3.27 8.99
N VAL A 61 -7.44 2.31 8.90
CA VAL A 61 -6.02 2.57 8.63
C VAL A 61 -5.78 3.30 7.31
N PHE A 62 -6.53 2.97 6.25
CA PHE A 62 -6.38 3.61 4.94
C PHE A 62 -6.91 5.04 4.94
N MET A 63 -8.00 5.32 5.68
CA MET A 63 -8.50 6.67 5.89
C MET A 63 -7.46 7.53 6.64
N ARG A 64 -6.74 6.96 7.60
CA ARG A 64 -5.67 7.63 8.35
C ARG A 64 -4.42 7.86 7.50
N ALA A 65 -4.11 6.95 6.59
CA ALA A 65 -2.99 7.09 5.65
C ALA A 65 -3.23 8.21 4.62
N ARG A 66 -4.48 8.45 4.25
CA ARG A 66 -4.83 9.42 3.23
C ARG A 66 -4.60 10.87 3.72
N ALA A 67 -3.80 11.64 2.99
CA ALA A 67 -3.71 13.08 3.17
C ALA A 67 -5.00 13.77 2.68
N THR A 68 -5.42 14.81 3.39
CA THR A 68 -6.53 15.69 3.02
C THR A 68 -6.08 17.15 3.14
N PRO A 69 -6.83 18.14 2.58
CA PRO A 69 -6.49 19.55 2.76
C PRO A 69 -6.39 19.99 4.24
N GLN A 70 -7.07 19.28 5.14
CA GLN A 70 -7.13 19.61 6.57
C GLN A 70 -6.10 18.84 7.41
N ARG A 71 -5.53 17.76 6.86
CA ARG A 71 -4.70 16.84 7.63
C ARG A 71 -3.68 16.12 6.74
N PRO A 72 -2.38 16.09 7.08
CA PRO A 72 -1.43 15.20 6.43
C PRO A 72 -1.79 13.73 6.72
N GLY A 73 -1.40 12.82 5.83
CA GLY A 73 -1.50 11.38 6.09
C GLY A 73 -0.61 10.98 7.26
N GLU A 74 -1.09 10.05 8.08
CA GLU A 74 -0.32 9.53 9.22
C GLU A 74 0.79 8.59 8.75
N PHE A 75 0.57 7.87 7.64
CA PHE A 75 1.48 6.88 7.09
C PHE A 75 1.85 7.23 5.65
N ASP A 76 3.07 6.86 5.25
CA ASP A 76 3.52 6.95 3.87
C ASP A 76 3.19 5.67 3.09
N VAL A 77 2.99 4.57 3.82
CA VAL A 77 2.58 3.26 3.28
C VAL A 77 1.81 2.46 4.32
N VAL A 78 0.84 1.68 3.84
CA VAL A 78 0.10 0.70 4.65
C VAL A 78 0.44 -0.71 4.16
N VAL A 79 0.87 -1.56 5.09
CA VAL A 79 1.02 -3.00 4.83
C VAL A 79 -0.33 -3.67 5.08
N ALA A 80 -0.91 -4.19 4.02
CA ALA A 80 -2.16 -4.96 4.06
C ALA A 80 -1.88 -6.45 4.26
N MET A 81 -2.77 -7.15 4.93
CA MET A 81 -2.62 -8.56 5.25
C MET A 81 -3.08 -9.49 4.11
N TYR A 82 -3.95 -9.01 3.23
CA TYR A 82 -4.43 -9.76 2.07
C TYR A 82 -4.80 -8.83 0.93
N HIS A 83 -4.94 -9.40 -0.26
CA HIS A 83 -5.13 -8.68 -1.51
C HIS A 83 -6.25 -7.64 -1.46
N ASP A 84 -7.48 -8.05 -1.13
CA ASP A 84 -8.63 -7.14 -1.21
C ASP A 84 -8.59 -6.06 -0.14
N GLN A 85 -8.01 -6.33 1.03
CA GLN A 85 -7.82 -5.33 2.08
C GLN A 85 -7.05 -4.12 1.56
N GLY A 86 -6.03 -4.34 0.73
CA GLY A 86 -5.24 -3.26 0.13
C GLY A 86 -5.86 -2.68 -1.14
N LEU A 87 -6.43 -3.53 -2.00
CA LEU A 87 -6.87 -3.09 -3.34
C LEU A 87 -8.26 -2.46 -3.36
N ILE A 88 -9.16 -2.80 -2.45
CA ILE A 88 -10.48 -2.14 -2.37
C ILE A 88 -10.33 -0.63 -2.18
N PRO A 89 -9.59 -0.13 -1.17
CA PRO A 89 -9.42 1.33 -1.01
C PRO A 89 -8.69 1.99 -2.19
N VAL A 90 -7.71 1.32 -2.80
CA VAL A 90 -7.00 1.86 -3.97
C VAL A 90 -7.95 2.01 -5.16
N LYS A 91 -8.71 0.97 -5.48
CA LYS A 91 -9.65 0.97 -6.60
C LYS A 91 -10.84 1.90 -6.39
N TYR A 92 -11.28 2.05 -5.15
CA TYR A 92 -12.36 2.97 -4.79
C TYR A 92 -11.94 4.45 -4.99
N LEU A 93 -10.66 4.78 -4.79
CA LEU A 93 -10.13 6.13 -4.98
C LEU A 93 -9.91 6.53 -6.45
N GLY A 94 -9.97 5.58 -7.37
CA GLY A 94 -9.86 5.79 -8.80
C GLY A 94 -8.72 5.00 -9.45
N LEU A 95 -9.06 4.24 -10.50
CA LEU A 95 -8.11 3.39 -11.24
C LEU A 95 -7.09 4.17 -12.07
N ASP A 96 -7.42 5.40 -12.46
CA ASP A 96 -6.60 6.29 -13.27
C ASP A 96 -5.29 6.70 -12.58
N GLN A 97 -5.24 6.65 -11.25
CA GLN A 97 -4.07 6.99 -10.43
C GLN A 97 -3.38 5.76 -9.80
N GLY A 98 -3.98 4.59 -9.91
CA GLY A 98 -3.42 3.34 -9.40
C GLY A 98 -2.25 2.85 -10.24
N VAL A 99 -1.10 2.59 -9.59
CA VAL A 99 0.09 2.04 -10.22
C VAL A 99 0.54 0.80 -9.46
N ASN A 100 0.71 -0.30 -10.18
CA ASN A 100 1.33 -1.50 -9.62
C ASN A 100 2.86 -1.36 -9.68
N VAL A 101 3.52 -1.43 -8.53
CA VAL A 101 4.98 -1.34 -8.40
C VAL A 101 5.53 -2.60 -7.76
N THR A 102 6.48 -3.26 -8.42
CA THR A 102 7.19 -4.41 -7.83
C THR A 102 8.49 -3.92 -7.21
N LEU A 103 8.61 -4.08 -5.89
CA LEU A 103 9.80 -3.71 -5.12
C LEU A 103 10.76 -4.90 -4.96
N GLY A 104 12.05 -4.61 -4.72
CA GLY A 104 13.08 -5.64 -4.45
C GLY A 104 13.70 -6.26 -5.71
N LEU A 105 13.38 -5.78 -6.90
CA LEU A 105 14.04 -6.17 -8.13
C LEU A 105 15.28 -5.29 -8.40
N PRO A 106 16.28 -5.77 -9.18
CA PRO A 106 17.42 -4.97 -9.60
C PRO A 106 17.06 -3.91 -10.67
N LEU A 107 15.82 -3.85 -11.08
CA LEU A 107 15.26 -2.89 -12.03
C LEU A 107 13.96 -2.30 -11.48
N VAL A 108 13.57 -1.12 -11.93
CA VAL A 108 12.27 -0.53 -11.63
C VAL A 108 11.21 -1.19 -12.52
N ARG A 109 10.18 -1.76 -11.88
CA ARG A 109 9.03 -2.35 -12.57
C ARG A 109 7.74 -1.71 -12.08
N THR A 110 7.06 -1.03 -12.99
CA THR A 110 5.72 -0.47 -12.78
C THR A 110 4.77 -0.97 -13.86
N SER A 111 3.50 -1.01 -13.57
CA SER A 111 2.45 -1.33 -14.55
C SER A 111 1.13 -0.65 -14.17
N PRO A 112 0.21 -0.47 -15.14
CA PRO A 112 -1.17 -0.10 -14.82
C PRO A 112 -1.81 -1.10 -13.85
N ASP A 113 -2.77 -0.64 -13.08
CA ASP A 113 -3.54 -1.46 -12.14
C ASP A 113 -4.90 -1.90 -12.70
N HIS A 114 -4.92 -2.35 -13.96
CA HIS A 114 -6.10 -2.89 -14.62
C HIS A 114 -5.80 -4.17 -15.41
N GLY A 115 -6.85 -4.93 -15.72
CA GLY A 115 -6.75 -6.14 -16.53
C GLY A 115 -6.55 -5.85 -18.03
N PRO A 116 -6.48 -6.90 -18.87
CA PRO A 116 -6.21 -6.80 -20.31
C PRO A 116 -7.29 -6.06 -21.11
N ALA A 117 -8.53 -5.97 -20.63
CA ALA A 117 -9.66 -5.29 -21.28
C ALA A 117 -9.84 -5.74 -22.75
N PHE A 118 -9.94 -7.04 -22.98
CA PHE A 118 -10.05 -7.64 -24.31
C PHE A 118 -11.23 -7.13 -25.12
N ASP A 119 -12.31 -6.72 -24.47
CA ASP A 119 -13.53 -6.18 -25.07
C ASP A 119 -13.32 -4.86 -25.83
N ILE A 120 -12.30 -4.09 -25.44
CA ILE A 120 -11.97 -2.82 -26.13
C ILE A 120 -10.63 -2.86 -26.86
N ALA A 121 -9.93 -4.00 -26.86
CA ALA A 121 -8.64 -4.15 -27.54
C ALA A 121 -8.79 -3.86 -29.06
N GLY A 122 -7.90 -3.04 -29.62
CA GLY A 122 -7.90 -2.65 -31.03
C GLY A 122 -8.99 -1.67 -31.45
N THR A 123 -9.87 -1.23 -30.54
CA THR A 123 -10.98 -0.33 -30.86
C THR A 123 -10.61 1.17 -30.82
N GLY A 124 -9.44 1.52 -30.31
CA GLY A 124 -9.04 2.92 -30.05
C GLY A 124 -9.75 3.60 -28.87
N ARG A 125 -10.50 2.84 -28.06
CA ARG A 125 -11.29 3.35 -26.93
C ARG A 125 -10.58 3.26 -25.59
N ALA A 126 -9.41 2.64 -25.55
CA ALA A 126 -8.64 2.48 -24.30
C ALA A 126 -8.19 3.83 -23.73
N ASP A 127 -8.38 4.03 -22.44
CA ASP A 127 -7.85 5.19 -21.72
C ASP A 127 -6.38 4.91 -21.34
N PRO A 128 -5.41 5.73 -21.78
CA PRO A 128 -3.99 5.53 -21.48
C PRO A 128 -3.56 6.09 -20.12
N SER A 129 -4.42 6.74 -19.35
CA SER A 129 -4.09 7.50 -18.14
C SER A 129 -3.29 6.65 -17.13
N SER A 130 -3.75 5.44 -16.83
CA SER A 130 -3.09 4.53 -15.90
C SER A 130 -1.68 4.13 -16.37
N LEU A 131 -1.47 3.92 -17.67
CA LEU A 131 -0.13 3.65 -18.22
C LEU A 131 0.79 4.86 -18.11
N VAL A 132 0.27 6.06 -18.37
CA VAL A 132 1.02 7.31 -18.22
C VAL A 132 1.48 7.50 -16.78
N GLU A 133 0.61 7.25 -15.81
CA GLU A 133 0.98 7.30 -14.38
C GLU A 133 2.03 6.23 -14.02
N ALA A 134 1.91 5.02 -14.55
CA ALA A 134 2.91 3.98 -14.35
C ALA A 134 4.31 4.40 -14.90
N ILE A 135 4.37 5.06 -16.06
CA ILE A 135 5.62 5.59 -16.62
C ILE A 135 6.18 6.73 -15.75
N ARG A 136 5.33 7.64 -15.27
CA ARG A 136 5.74 8.72 -14.35
C ARG A 136 6.32 8.14 -13.05
N MET A 137 5.65 7.16 -12.48
CA MET A 137 6.12 6.47 -11.27
C MET A 137 7.47 5.78 -11.51
N ALA A 138 7.65 5.11 -12.64
CA ALA A 138 8.94 4.49 -12.98
C ALA A 138 10.08 5.52 -13.00
N ARG A 139 9.83 6.70 -13.57
CA ARG A 139 10.81 7.79 -13.61
C ARG A 139 11.15 8.36 -12.22
N GLN A 140 10.17 8.38 -11.30
CA GLN A 140 10.41 8.83 -9.92
C GLN A 140 11.21 7.83 -9.08
N LEU A 141 11.13 6.54 -9.44
CA LEU A 141 11.79 5.46 -8.71
C LEU A 141 13.18 5.11 -9.29
N SER A 142 13.54 5.66 -10.44
CA SER A 142 14.85 5.48 -11.09
C SER A 142 15.87 6.46 -10.52
#